data_457670679ffbe1382f51aecbb3235310
#
_entry.id   457670679ffbe1382f51aecbb3235310
#
_cell.length_a   1.000
_cell.length_b   1.000
_cell.length_c   1.000
_cell.angle_alpha   90.00
_cell.angle_beta   90.00
_cell.angle_gamma   90.00
#
_symmetry.space_group_name_H-M   'P 1'
#
loop_
_entity.id
_entity.type
_entity.pdbx_description
1 polymer ?
#
loop_
_entity_poly.entity_id
_entity_poly.type
_entity_poly.pdbx_seq_one_letter_code
_entity_poly.pdbx_strand_id
1 'polypeptide(L)'
;GSRSGNWSLLGPIETFIADSTRSPRQNNVRGFAQSTSHPDILYAGTEPGEVYKSTDRGLTWVNRSLLDPLNGAVTAIAIHPSRPDTVLIGSGNSIFYSLDGGVNWYTQGLNTGECHEIQFKPSDPSIVFLACQNGFYRSTDGGIQWTTVFNERTYDVKLHTVNDDIVYLTKHNAWLNIAEFYRSLDGGVTFSLLNNGWHTSTDPN
;
A
#
# COMPACT_ATOMS: atom_id res chain seq x y z
N GLY A 1 23.71 8.31 -28.41
CA GLY A 1 23.04 7.08 -28.74
C GLY A 1 21.71 7.01 -28.00
N SER A 2 20.59 7.13 -28.73
CA SER A 2 19.25 6.95 -28.16
C SER A 2 19.08 5.49 -27.76
N ARG A 3 18.88 5.21 -26.49
CA ARG A 3 18.38 3.91 -26.05
C ARG A 3 16.90 3.84 -26.39
N SER A 4 16.56 3.28 -27.55
CA SER A 4 15.21 2.81 -27.82
C SER A 4 15.01 1.52 -27.00
N GLY A 5 14.60 1.66 -25.76
CA GLY A 5 14.08 0.53 -25.00
C GLY A 5 12.76 0.10 -25.62
N ASN A 6 12.67 -1.11 -26.13
CA ASN A 6 11.39 -1.69 -26.53
C ASN A 6 10.60 -1.98 -25.26
N TRP A 7 9.70 -1.08 -24.89
CA TRP A 7 8.70 -1.33 -23.85
C TRP A 7 7.63 -2.26 -24.41
N SER A 8 7.42 -3.40 -23.76
CA SER A 8 6.28 -4.27 -24.02
C SER A 8 5.29 -4.17 -22.86
N LEU A 9 4.01 -4.22 -23.17
CA LEU A 9 2.97 -4.24 -22.15
C LEU A 9 3.04 -5.57 -21.39
N LEU A 10 3.35 -5.49 -20.08
CA LEU A 10 3.46 -6.62 -19.17
C LEU A 10 2.42 -6.49 -18.07
N GLY A 11 1.21 -6.68 -18.25
CA GLY A 11 0.22 -6.51 -17.17
C GLY A 11 -1.08 -7.22 -17.48
N PRO A 12 -1.96 -7.34 -16.51
CA PRO A 12 -3.29 -7.81 -16.77
C PRO A 12 -3.97 -6.85 -17.73
N ILE A 13 -4.15 -7.28 -18.99
CA ILE A 13 -4.68 -6.47 -20.08
C ILE A 13 -6.20 -6.51 -20.10
N GLU A 14 -6.78 -7.58 -19.54
CA GLU A 14 -8.22 -7.82 -19.54
C GLU A 14 -8.70 -8.21 -18.16
N THR A 15 -9.75 -7.57 -17.68
CA THR A 15 -10.54 -8.09 -16.56
C THR A 15 -11.47 -9.16 -17.05
N PHE A 16 -11.43 -10.33 -16.45
CA PHE A 16 -12.48 -11.32 -16.62
C PHE A 16 -13.76 -10.81 -15.93
N ILE A 17 -14.62 -10.15 -16.69
CA ILE A 17 -15.99 -9.91 -16.24
C ILE A 17 -16.76 -11.18 -16.62
N ALA A 18 -17.19 -11.94 -15.63
CA ALA A 18 -18.08 -13.08 -15.83
C ALA A 18 -19.48 -12.65 -16.33
N ASP A 19 -19.75 -11.36 -16.39
CA ASP A 19 -20.99 -10.76 -16.87
C ASP A 19 -20.75 -9.96 -18.16
N SER A 20 -21.18 -10.53 -19.29
CA SER A 20 -21.08 -9.93 -20.62
C SER A 20 -21.91 -8.65 -20.83
N THR A 21 -22.66 -8.21 -19.80
CA THR A 21 -23.51 -7.01 -19.88
C THR A 21 -22.79 -5.73 -19.42
N ARG A 22 -21.60 -5.85 -18.81
CA ARG A 22 -20.79 -4.69 -18.40
C ARG A 22 -19.76 -4.35 -19.45
N SER A 23 -19.72 -3.08 -19.86
CA SER A 23 -18.66 -2.55 -20.71
C SER A 23 -17.26 -2.90 -20.14
N PRO A 24 -16.28 -3.22 -20.99
CA PRO A 24 -14.92 -3.44 -20.51
C PRO A 24 -14.47 -2.18 -19.74
N ARG A 25 -14.31 -2.31 -18.43
CA ARG A 25 -13.79 -1.21 -17.61
C ARG A 25 -12.31 -1.09 -17.88
N GLN A 26 -11.84 0.14 -18.08
CA GLN A 26 -10.41 0.39 -18.10
C GLN A 26 -9.80 -0.08 -16.77
N ASN A 27 -8.89 -1.05 -16.84
CA ASN A 27 -8.19 -1.58 -15.70
C ASN A 27 -6.99 -0.72 -15.38
N ASN A 28 -7.22 0.36 -14.63
CA ASN A 28 -6.11 1.10 -14.08
C ASN A 28 -5.48 0.28 -12.95
N VAL A 29 -4.20 -0.05 -13.07
CA VAL A 29 -3.40 -0.58 -11.97
C VAL A 29 -3.09 0.58 -11.03
N ARG A 30 -3.53 0.48 -9.76
CA ARG A 30 -3.33 1.50 -8.74
C ARG A 30 -2.36 1.07 -7.64
N GLY A 31 -2.34 -0.22 -7.32
CA GLY A 31 -1.39 -0.81 -6.39
C GLY A 31 -0.41 -1.72 -7.12
N PHE A 32 0.87 -1.67 -6.77
CA PHE A 32 1.88 -2.56 -7.33
C PHE A 32 2.94 -2.85 -6.28
N ALA A 33 3.38 -4.11 -6.19
CA ALA A 33 4.47 -4.52 -5.32
C ALA A 33 5.30 -5.63 -5.96
N GLN A 34 6.61 -5.61 -5.67
CA GLN A 34 7.55 -6.66 -6.00
C GLN A 34 8.12 -7.26 -4.72
N SER A 35 8.22 -8.58 -4.68
CA SER A 35 8.86 -9.27 -3.55
C SER A 35 10.36 -9.00 -3.52
N THR A 36 10.87 -8.58 -2.36
CA THR A 36 12.30 -8.34 -2.14
C THR A 36 13.10 -9.65 -2.03
N SER A 37 12.51 -10.71 -1.49
CA SER A 37 13.15 -12.02 -1.35
C SER A 37 13.04 -12.88 -2.61
N HIS A 38 12.00 -12.69 -3.42
CA HIS A 38 11.73 -13.43 -4.64
C HIS A 38 11.33 -12.45 -5.76
N PRO A 39 12.30 -11.81 -6.44
CA PRO A 39 12.03 -10.72 -7.39
C PRO A 39 11.17 -11.11 -8.61
N ASP A 40 10.97 -12.40 -8.85
CA ASP A 40 10.07 -12.90 -9.90
C ASP A 40 8.59 -12.81 -9.51
N ILE A 41 8.29 -12.59 -8.21
CA ILE A 41 6.93 -12.48 -7.68
C ILE A 41 6.52 -11.02 -7.63
N LEU A 42 5.42 -10.72 -8.32
CA LEU A 42 4.80 -9.41 -8.39
C LEU A 42 3.32 -9.51 -8.03
N TYR A 43 2.78 -8.43 -7.46
CA TYR A 43 1.35 -8.25 -7.29
C TYR A 43 0.92 -6.92 -7.88
N ALA A 44 -0.24 -6.93 -8.52
CA ALA A 44 -0.89 -5.75 -9.09
C ALA A 44 -2.33 -5.68 -8.63
N GLY A 45 -2.73 -4.50 -8.17
CA GLY A 45 -4.10 -4.19 -7.74
C GLY A 45 -4.76 -3.20 -8.68
N THR A 46 -6.02 -3.42 -9.00
CA THR A 46 -6.75 -2.62 -9.98
C THR A 46 -7.81 -1.73 -9.36
N GLU A 47 -8.27 -0.75 -10.12
CA GLU A 47 -9.34 0.15 -9.73
C GLU A 47 -10.68 -0.56 -9.48
N PRO A 48 -11.07 -1.60 -10.26
CA PRO A 48 -12.25 -2.40 -9.96
C PRO A 48 -12.16 -3.26 -8.68
N GLY A 49 -10.98 -3.37 -8.05
CA GLY A 49 -10.79 -4.17 -6.82
C GLY A 49 -10.26 -5.58 -7.08
N GLU A 50 -9.62 -5.81 -8.21
CA GLU A 50 -8.98 -7.10 -8.51
C GLU A 50 -7.52 -7.10 -8.08
N VAL A 51 -7.02 -8.27 -7.70
CA VAL A 51 -5.62 -8.53 -7.38
C VAL A 51 -5.08 -9.60 -8.33
N TYR A 52 -3.96 -9.31 -8.93
CA TYR A 52 -3.24 -10.24 -9.80
C TYR A 52 -1.87 -10.55 -9.23
N LYS A 53 -1.45 -11.81 -9.36
CA LYS A 53 -0.12 -12.29 -8.99
C LYS A 53 0.61 -12.80 -10.24
N SER A 54 1.86 -12.40 -10.38
CA SER A 54 2.82 -13.00 -11.31
C SER A 54 3.91 -13.72 -10.52
N THR A 55 4.45 -14.80 -11.09
CA THR A 55 5.59 -15.55 -10.56
C THR A 55 6.74 -15.66 -11.57
N ASP A 56 6.65 -14.91 -12.66
CA ASP A 56 7.56 -14.95 -13.82
C ASP A 56 7.91 -13.53 -14.31
N ARG A 57 8.09 -12.58 -13.39
CA ARG A 57 8.47 -11.17 -13.68
C ARG A 57 7.43 -10.41 -14.49
N GLY A 58 6.16 -10.77 -14.36
CA GLY A 58 5.08 -10.09 -15.04
C GLY A 58 4.77 -10.59 -16.45
N LEU A 59 5.40 -11.72 -16.88
CA LEU A 59 5.10 -12.32 -18.18
C LEU A 59 3.70 -12.92 -18.21
N THR A 60 3.29 -13.56 -17.12
CA THR A 60 1.92 -14.06 -16.95
C THR A 60 1.34 -13.62 -15.60
N TRP A 61 0.02 -13.50 -15.54
CA TRP A 61 -0.71 -13.04 -14.37
C TRP A 61 -1.88 -13.95 -14.06
N VAL A 62 -2.03 -14.28 -12.78
CA VAL A 62 -3.15 -15.07 -12.26
C VAL A 62 -4.01 -14.17 -11.38
N ASN A 63 -5.31 -14.13 -11.64
CA ASN A 63 -6.26 -13.42 -10.79
C ASN A 63 -6.32 -14.09 -9.41
N ARG A 64 -6.16 -13.30 -8.36
CA ARG A 64 -6.19 -13.69 -6.94
C ARG A 64 -7.26 -12.95 -6.15
N SER A 65 -8.19 -12.33 -6.85
CA SER A 65 -9.36 -11.71 -6.22
C SER A 65 -10.27 -12.79 -5.67
N LEU A 66 -10.97 -12.47 -4.58
CA LEU A 66 -12.14 -13.23 -4.17
C LEU A 66 -13.19 -13.24 -5.28
N LEU A 67 -14.10 -14.24 -5.26
CA LEU A 67 -15.24 -14.35 -6.20
C LEU A 67 -16.15 -13.10 -6.21
N ASP A 68 -16.05 -12.28 -5.16
CA ASP A 68 -16.68 -10.95 -5.10
C ASP A 68 -15.54 -9.89 -5.14
N PRO A 69 -15.61 -8.86 -5.99
CA PRO A 69 -14.58 -7.84 -6.01
C PRO A 69 -14.44 -7.24 -4.61
N LEU A 70 -13.21 -7.19 -4.14
CA LEU A 70 -12.84 -6.47 -2.92
C LEU A 70 -13.52 -5.09 -2.96
N ASN A 71 -14.01 -4.60 -1.86
CA ASN A 71 -14.92 -3.44 -1.69
C ASN A 71 -14.50 -2.11 -2.36
N GLY A 72 -13.74 -2.12 -3.44
CA GLY A 72 -13.25 -0.97 -4.19
C GLY A 72 -11.82 -1.12 -4.66
N ALA A 73 -11.26 -0.04 -5.19
CA ALA A 73 -9.91 -0.01 -5.76
C ALA A 73 -8.86 -0.55 -4.77
N VAL A 74 -7.94 -1.38 -5.28
CA VAL A 74 -6.75 -1.81 -4.55
C VAL A 74 -5.67 -0.76 -4.76
N THR A 75 -5.46 0.07 -3.75
CA THR A 75 -4.61 1.28 -3.85
C THR A 75 -3.23 1.12 -3.25
N ALA A 76 -3.07 0.19 -2.32
CA ALA A 76 -1.80 -0.11 -1.68
C ALA A 76 -1.59 -1.63 -1.58
N ILE A 77 -0.37 -2.08 -1.81
CA ILE A 77 0.03 -3.49 -1.69
C ILE A 77 1.40 -3.56 -1.03
N ALA A 78 1.55 -4.44 -0.05
CA ALA A 78 2.85 -4.76 0.54
C ALA A 78 3.04 -6.28 0.65
N ILE A 79 4.23 -6.75 0.30
CA ILE A 79 4.63 -8.15 0.38
C ILE A 79 5.57 -8.28 1.58
N HIS A 80 5.37 -9.30 2.40
CA HIS A 80 6.26 -9.58 3.52
C HIS A 80 7.70 -9.84 3.03
N PRO A 81 8.73 -9.21 3.63
CA PRO A 81 10.09 -9.21 3.08
C PRO A 81 10.69 -10.60 2.84
N SER A 82 10.37 -11.59 3.69
CA SER A 82 10.93 -12.94 3.59
C SER A 82 9.90 -14.03 3.27
N ARG A 83 8.60 -13.69 3.24
CA ARG A 83 7.49 -14.63 2.95
C ARG A 83 6.62 -14.09 1.83
N PRO A 84 6.96 -14.36 0.56
CA PRO A 84 6.32 -13.74 -0.60
C PRO A 84 4.83 -14.09 -0.76
N ASP A 85 4.34 -15.11 -0.07
CA ASP A 85 2.92 -15.48 -0.03
C ASP A 85 2.13 -14.75 1.09
N THR A 86 2.82 -14.02 1.97
CA THR A 86 2.18 -13.12 2.95
C THR A 86 2.08 -11.72 2.35
N VAL A 87 0.85 -11.26 2.11
CA VAL A 87 0.55 -10.02 1.39
C VAL A 87 -0.52 -9.24 2.13
N LEU A 88 -0.33 -7.93 2.20
CA LEU A 88 -1.32 -6.97 2.69
C LEU A 88 -1.78 -6.09 1.54
N ILE A 89 -3.06 -5.78 1.50
CA ILE A 89 -3.64 -4.87 0.52
C ILE A 89 -4.62 -3.91 1.17
N GLY A 90 -4.58 -2.65 0.73
CA GLY A 90 -5.63 -1.67 0.98
C GLY A 90 -6.63 -1.70 -0.17
N SER A 91 -7.88 -2.04 0.12
CA SER A 91 -8.96 -2.07 -0.87
C SER A 91 -10.21 -1.38 -0.35
N GLY A 92 -10.72 -0.41 -1.09
CA GLY A 92 -11.83 0.43 -0.64
C GLY A 92 -11.52 1.11 0.68
N ASN A 93 -12.29 0.79 1.72
CA ASN A 93 -12.14 1.35 3.06
C ASN A 93 -11.53 0.35 4.07
N SER A 94 -10.89 -0.70 3.61
CA SER A 94 -10.45 -1.80 4.47
C SER A 94 -9.06 -2.30 4.12
N ILE A 95 -8.43 -2.96 5.09
CA ILE A 95 -7.20 -3.72 4.91
C ILE A 95 -7.54 -5.20 4.88
N PHE A 96 -6.94 -5.88 3.92
CA PHE A 96 -7.00 -7.33 3.80
C PHE A 96 -5.59 -7.91 3.87
N TYR A 97 -5.48 -9.13 4.38
CA TYR A 97 -4.24 -9.89 4.38
C TYR A 97 -4.46 -11.30 3.82
N SER A 98 -3.43 -11.82 3.19
CA SER A 98 -3.34 -13.20 2.74
C SER A 98 -2.05 -13.82 3.26
N LEU A 99 -2.09 -15.11 3.58
CA LEU A 99 -0.95 -15.91 4.02
C LEU A 99 -0.55 -16.98 3.00
N ASP A 100 -1.29 -17.07 1.88
CA ASP A 100 -1.21 -18.14 0.87
C ASP A 100 -1.12 -17.59 -0.57
N GLY A 101 -0.58 -16.40 -0.71
CA GLY A 101 -0.32 -15.79 -2.02
C GLY A 101 -1.57 -15.28 -2.71
N GLY A 102 -2.59 -14.89 -1.94
CA GLY A 102 -3.83 -14.30 -2.42
C GLY A 102 -4.89 -15.34 -2.78
N VAL A 103 -4.73 -16.62 -2.38
CA VAL A 103 -5.77 -17.64 -2.57
C VAL A 103 -6.93 -17.37 -1.62
N ASN A 104 -6.61 -17.03 -0.36
CA ASN A 104 -7.60 -16.62 0.63
C ASN A 104 -7.23 -15.25 1.20
N TRP A 105 -8.24 -14.40 1.40
CA TRP A 105 -8.12 -13.07 1.97
C TRP A 105 -8.94 -12.94 3.25
N TYR A 106 -8.38 -12.25 4.23
CA TYR A 106 -8.99 -12.00 5.54
C TYR A 106 -8.95 -10.52 5.85
N THR A 107 -9.90 -10.02 6.63
CA THR A 107 -9.96 -8.63 7.11
C THR A 107 -10.40 -8.57 8.56
N GLN A 108 -9.94 -7.54 9.27
CA GLN A 108 -10.40 -7.22 10.64
C GLN A 108 -11.52 -6.17 10.66
N GLY A 109 -11.97 -5.72 9.47
CA GLY A 109 -13.04 -4.72 9.38
C GLY A 109 -12.61 -3.30 9.83
N LEU A 110 -11.31 -3.01 9.84
CA LEU A 110 -10.80 -1.68 10.14
C LEU A 110 -11.23 -0.70 9.03
N ASN A 111 -11.97 0.35 9.41
CA ASN A 111 -12.36 1.40 8.48
C ASN A 111 -11.23 2.43 8.30
N THR A 112 -10.34 2.16 7.38
CA THR A 112 -9.16 2.99 7.10
C THR A 112 -9.42 4.16 6.16
N GLY A 113 -10.56 4.15 5.44
CA GLY A 113 -10.65 4.90 4.20
C GLY A 113 -9.65 4.39 3.16
N GLU A 114 -9.43 5.13 2.09
CA GLU A 114 -8.44 4.76 1.07
C GLU A 114 -7.04 4.71 1.70
N CYS A 115 -6.33 3.59 1.53
CA CYS A 115 -4.94 3.45 1.96
C CYS A 115 -3.99 3.85 0.84
N HIS A 116 -3.03 4.70 1.18
CA HIS A 116 -2.05 5.24 0.24
C HIS A 116 -0.74 4.45 0.25
N GLU A 117 -0.33 3.97 1.44
CA GLU A 117 0.92 3.24 1.60
C GLU A 117 0.81 2.18 2.70
N ILE A 118 1.45 1.03 2.47
CA ILE A 118 1.64 -0.05 3.44
C ILE A 118 3.12 -0.40 3.46
N GLN A 119 3.74 -0.45 4.64
CA GLN A 119 5.14 -0.83 4.76
C GLN A 119 5.39 -1.82 5.89
N PHE A 120 6.04 -2.93 5.59
CA PHE A 120 6.65 -3.79 6.59
C PHE A 120 7.97 -3.19 7.08
N LYS A 121 8.24 -3.28 8.37
CA LYS A 121 9.56 -2.97 8.92
C LYS A 121 10.55 -4.09 8.54
N PRO A 122 11.61 -3.80 7.78
CA PRO A 122 12.50 -4.85 7.25
C PRO A 122 13.22 -5.66 8.33
N SER A 123 13.66 -5.03 9.43
CA SER A 123 14.35 -5.70 10.54
C SER A 123 13.42 -6.53 11.41
N ASP A 124 12.13 -6.19 11.46
CA ASP A 124 11.09 -6.89 12.21
C ASP A 124 9.76 -6.81 11.47
N PRO A 125 9.47 -7.75 10.56
CA PRO A 125 8.24 -7.73 9.77
C PRO A 125 6.94 -8.02 10.56
N SER A 126 7.02 -8.27 11.87
CA SER A 126 5.82 -8.22 12.72
C SER A 126 5.27 -6.78 12.84
N ILE A 127 6.15 -5.79 12.65
CA ILE A 127 5.76 -4.37 12.65
C ILE A 127 5.41 -3.95 11.23
N VAL A 128 4.19 -3.40 11.08
CA VAL A 128 3.67 -2.89 9.81
C VAL A 128 3.04 -1.53 10.02
N PHE A 129 3.16 -0.67 9.03
CA PHE A 129 2.61 0.67 9.01
C PHE A 129 1.61 0.85 7.88
N LEU A 130 0.52 1.60 8.15
CA LEU A 130 -0.45 2.04 7.16
C LEU A 130 -0.60 3.56 7.19
N ALA A 131 -0.45 4.19 6.04
CA ALA A 131 -0.84 5.58 5.83
C ALA A 131 -2.13 5.61 5.01
N CYS A 132 -3.22 6.10 5.61
CA CYS A 132 -4.55 6.01 5.04
C CYS A 132 -5.34 7.32 5.22
N GLN A 133 -6.47 7.41 4.55
CA GLN A 133 -7.36 8.58 4.59
C GLN A 133 -7.88 8.87 6.00
N ASN A 134 -8.19 7.83 6.80
CA ASN A 134 -8.77 7.98 8.12
C ASN A 134 -7.73 7.90 9.25
N GLY A 135 -6.44 7.78 8.93
CA GLY A 135 -5.42 7.74 9.97
C GLY A 135 -4.09 7.10 9.56
N PHE A 136 -3.21 7.07 10.54
CA PHE A 136 -1.98 6.29 10.51
C PHE A 136 -2.08 5.17 11.54
N TYR A 137 -1.80 3.95 11.12
CA TYR A 137 -1.96 2.76 11.93
C TYR A 137 -0.65 1.99 12.00
N ARG A 138 -0.42 1.34 13.14
CA ARG A 138 0.72 0.47 13.39
C ARG A 138 0.24 -0.90 13.86
N SER A 139 0.77 -1.95 13.27
CA SER A 139 0.62 -3.34 13.71
C SER A 139 1.91 -3.83 14.39
N THR A 140 1.77 -4.82 15.27
CA THR A 140 2.89 -5.56 15.90
C THR A 140 2.78 -7.06 15.71
N ASP A 141 1.86 -7.52 14.85
CA ASP A 141 1.59 -8.94 14.60
C ASP A 141 1.52 -9.26 13.09
N GLY A 142 2.24 -8.48 12.29
CA GLY A 142 2.35 -8.70 10.84
C GLY A 142 1.15 -8.22 10.03
N GLY A 143 0.36 -7.30 10.58
CA GLY A 143 -0.77 -6.69 9.87
C GLY A 143 -2.11 -7.38 10.14
N ILE A 144 -2.21 -8.19 11.20
CA ILE A 144 -3.46 -8.84 11.60
C ILE A 144 -4.28 -7.90 12.46
N GLN A 145 -3.69 -7.28 13.49
CA GLN A 145 -4.35 -6.29 14.33
C GLN A 145 -3.64 -4.93 14.23
N TRP A 146 -4.39 -3.85 14.46
CA TRP A 146 -3.93 -2.50 14.22
C TRP A 146 -4.23 -1.58 15.39
N THR A 147 -3.25 -0.74 15.73
CA THR A 147 -3.39 0.36 16.68
C THR A 147 -3.36 1.67 15.92
N THR A 148 -4.31 2.56 16.18
CA THR A 148 -4.32 3.91 15.61
C THR A 148 -3.26 4.77 16.32
N VAL A 149 -2.38 5.39 15.55
CA VAL A 149 -1.36 6.34 16.04
C VAL A 149 -1.81 7.77 15.80
N PHE A 150 -2.37 8.05 14.63
CA PHE A 150 -3.02 9.32 14.27
C PHE A 150 -4.41 9.07 13.70
N ASN A 151 -5.36 9.94 14.00
CA ASN A 151 -6.75 9.88 13.50
C ASN A 151 -6.99 10.79 12.29
N GLU A 152 -5.96 11.47 11.78
CA GLU A 152 -6.06 12.38 10.64
C GLU A 152 -5.41 11.75 9.41
N ARG A 153 -5.85 12.23 8.24
CA ARG A 153 -5.35 11.75 6.94
C ARG A 153 -3.84 11.78 6.86
N THR A 154 -3.28 10.64 6.50
CA THR A 154 -1.86 10.46 6.20
C THR A 154 -1.69 10.00 4.76
N TYR A 155 -0.59 10.40 4.11
CA TYR A 155 -0.38 10.14 2.68
C TYR A 155 0.75 9.14 2.43
N ASP A 156 1.81 9.21 3.21
CA ASP A 156 3.00 8.44 2.94
C ASP A 156 3.71 8.08 4.24
N VAL A 157 4.30 6.89 4.27
CA VAL A 157 5.18 6.44 5.34
C VAL A 157 6.45 5.86 4.73
N LYS A 158 7.60 6.30 5.21
CA LYS A 158 8.90 5.78 4.76
C LYS A 158 9.76 5.41 5.94
N LEU A 159 10.47 4.32 5.79
CA LEU A 159 11.46 3.86 6.76
C LEU A 159 12.85 4.31 6.31
N HIS A 160 13.67 4.71 7.28
CA HIS A 160 15.05 5.04 6.99
C HIS A 160 15.82 3.76 6.58
N THR A 161 16.59 3.86 5.50
CA THR A 161 17.19 2.70 4.82
C THR A 161 18.25 1.94 5.63
N VAL A 162 18.85 2.59 6.64
CA VAL A 162 19.91 1.99 7.48
C VAL A 162 19.39 1.67 8.88
N ASN A 163 18.51 2.51 9.42
CA ASN A 163 17.91 2.33 10.74
C ASN A 163 16.40 2.48 10.61
N ASP A 164 15.69 1.38 10.48
CA ASP A 164 14.25 1.35 10.25
C ASP A 164 13.40 1.58 11.53
N ASP A 165 14.03 1.89 12.69
CA ASP A 165 13.37 2.53 13.83
C ASP A 165 13.08 4.02 13.55
N ILE A 166 13.76 4.61 12.58
CA ILE A 166 13.45 5.96 12.11
C ILE A 166 12.36 5.87 11.06
N VAL A 167 11.17 6.38 11.39
CA VAL A 167 9.99 6.38 10.53
C VAL A 167 9.61 7.81 10.18
N TYR A 168 9.42 8.08 8.90
CA TYR A 168 8.94 9.36 8.39
C TYR A 168 7.48 9.24 7.95
N LEU A 169 6.70 10.27 8.23
CA LEU A 169 5.28 10.32 7.93
C LEU A 169 4.89 11.68 7.39
N THR A 170 4.08 11.71 6.34
CA THR A 170 3.43 12.92 5.85
C THR A 170 1.94 12.92 6.18
N LYS A 171 1.47 14.04 6.70
CA LYS A 171 0.08 14.25 7.12
C LYS A 171 -0.44 15.57 6.57
N HIS A 172 -1.74 15.65 6.34
CA HIS A 172 -2.43 16.90 6.02
C HIS A 172 -3.18 17.39 7.26
N ASN A 173 -2.85 18.60 7.68
CA ASN A 173 -3.63 19.29 8.68
C ASN A 173 -4.78 20.04 8.00
N ALA A 174 -5.98 19.47 8.08
CA ALA A 174 -7.16 20.01 7.40
C ALA A 174 -7.61 21.38 7.96
N TRP A 175 -7.31 21.67 9.24
CA TRP A 175 -7.69 22.94 9.88
C TRP A 175 -6.84 24.10 9.39
N LEU A 176 -5.55 23.86 9.19
CA LEU A 176 -4.59 24.88 8.73
C LEU A 176 -4.36 24.82 7.22
N ASN A 177 -4.88 23.79 6.55
CA ASN A 177 -4.65 23.49 5.13
C ASN A 177 -3.15 23.44 4.77
N ILE A 178 -2.35 22.82 5.63
CA ILE A 178 -0.91 22.68 5.46
C ILE A 178 -0.48 21.20 5.47
N ALA A 179 0.61 20.91 4.77
CA ALA A 179 1.30 19.63 4.90
C ALA A 179 2.15 19.64 6.16
N GLU A 180 2.15 18.53 6.87
CA GLU A 180 2.97 18.30 8.06
C GLU A 180 3.87 17.09 7.82
N PHE A 181 5.11 17.21 8.27
CA PHE A 181 6.13 16.16 8.17
C PHE A 181 6.55 15.73 9.57
N TYR A 182 6.41 14.44 9.85
CA TYR A 182 6.71 13.86 11.16
C TYR A 182 7.86 12.86 11.07
N ARG A 183 8.57 12.70 12.18
CA ARG A 183 9.59 11.68 12.36
C ARG A 183 9.42 10.96 13.69
N SER A 184 9.49 9.65 13.64
CA SER A 184 9.69 8.76 14.79
C SER A 184 11.16 8.36 14.87
N LEU A 185 11.65 8.09 16.08
CA LEU A 185 12.97 7.50 16.38
C LEU A 185 12.84 6.18 17.15
N ASP A 186 11.61 5.71 17.39
CA ASP A 186 11.27 4.58 18.26
C ASP A 186 10.39 3.52 17.54
N GLY A 187 10.60 3.35 16.23
CA GLY A 187 9.87 2.36 15.46
C GLY A 187 8.39 2.70 15.26
N GLY A 188 8.06 4.00 15.16
CA GLY A 188 6.72 4.47 14.87
C GLY A 188 5.76 4.43 16.06
N VAL A 189 6.28 4.41 17.29
CA VAL A 189 5.47 4.49 18.52
C VAL A 189 5.10 5.93 18.83
N THR A 190 6.09 6.83 18.78
CA THR A 190 5.88 8.28 18.96
C THR A 190 6.45 9.06 17.78
N PHE A 191 5.89 10.23 17.52
CA PHE A 191 6.28 11.09 16.40
C PHE A 191 6.47 12.54 16.84
N SER A 192 7.51 13.17 16.29
CA SER A 192 7.78 14.60 16.45
C SER A 192 7.58 15.32 15.13
N LEU A 193 6.91 16.48 15.16
CA LEU A 193 6.72 17.35 14.01
C LEU A 193 8.03 17.98 13.58
N LEU A 194 8.36 17.95 12.29
CA LEU A 194 9.57 18.49 11.68
C LEU A 194 9.20 19.55 10.63
N ASN A 195 8.66 20.70 11.05
CA ASN A 195 8.27 21.76 10.11
C ASN A 195 9.35 22.83 9.90
N ASN A 196 10.56 22.65 10.42
CA ASN A 196 11.64 23.63 10.25
C ASN A 196 12.07 23.71 8.76
N GLY A 197 11.86 24.87 8.15
CA GLY A 197 12.23 25.15 6.77
C GLY A 197 11.12 24.91 5.73
N TRP A 198 9.91 24.55 6.15
CA TRP A 198 8.75 24.51 5.26
C TRP A 198 8.08 25.88 5.24
N HIS A 199 7.93 26.44 4.03
CA HIS A 199 7.13 27.65 3.86
C HIS A 199 5.65 27.33 4.09
N THR A 200 5.05 27.97 5.08
CA THR A 200 3.60 28.00 5.21
C THR A 200 3.05 29.02 4.23
N SER A 201 1.81 28.82 3.72
CA SER A 201 1.15 29.75 2.79
C SER A 201 0.92 31.17 3.36
N THR A 202 1.37 31.42 4.58
CA THR A 202 1.30 32.71 5.28
C THR A 202 2.60 33.51 5.21
N ASP A 203 3.64 32.99 4.51
CA ASP A 203 4.88 33.73 4.29
C ASP A 203 4.68 34.67 3.08
N PRO A 204 4.49 36.00 3.28
CA PRO A 204 4.45 36.94 2.16
C PRO A 204 5.87 37.03 1.57
N ASN A 205 6.00 36.78 0.28
CA ASN A 205 7.25 37.01 -0.48
C ASN A 205 7.89 38.33 -0.16
#